data_5c8cced00c13fbfbcd5fd5591b6fe9f4
#
_entry.id   5c8cced00c13fbfbcd5fd5591b6fe9f4
#
_cell.length_a   1.000
_cell.length_b   1.000
_cell.length_c   1.000
_cell.angle_alpha   90.00
_cell.angle_beta   90.00
_cell.angle_gamma   90.00
#
_symmetry.space_group_name_H-M   'P 1'
#
loop_
_entity.id
_entity.type
_entity.pdbx_description
1 polymer ?
#
loop_
_entity_poly.entity_id
_entity_poly.type
_entity_poly.pdbx_seq_one_letter_code
_entity_poly.pdbx_strand_id
1 'polypeptide(L)'
;MQKEQQELANLIKGKKVAFIGAGVSHKTLIREFVELGAHVTLCDQKKSVEDFGDYAATIKELGIDLSLGENYLDGFKGQDIIMRTPGFVGYFEKPLQDAMSAGTMVTSEVELFFDFCPCPIVAVTGSDGKTTTTTLISKFYEAAGRRVHLGGNIGAALLPMLPEVSPDDVAVVELSSFQLISMHQSPNIAVVTNVTPNHLDHHKDMQEYIDAKRNILLYQKQPCRAVLGYENEISRSMQKDCKGKQVWFTRLHETDNGAFLREDGMLCMAENGVVTPFLAQKDVKLRGLHNIENLLAAAAAVWGEVPVEAIQLVGSSFTGVEHRIEPVRVLDGVTYYNDSIGTSPTRTIAGLRSFDQKVILIAGGYDKHIPYEPLAPEITAHVKNLVLMGATGPRIEKAVREDPNFNEAELPIQHADNMQHAVELARACAKPGDIIILSPASASFDLYPNFEVRGREFKSIVNALK
;
A
#
# COMPACT_ATOMS: atom_id res chain seq x y z
N MET A 1 -27.96 7.36 -13.98
CA MET A 1 -27.27 7.00 -12.72
C MET A 1 -27.42 5.49 -12.59
N GLN A 2 -26.34 4.76 -12.37
CA GLN A 2 -26.38 3.31 -12.17
C GLN A 2 -27.17 3.00 -10.89
N LYS A 3 -27.72 1.78 -10.78
CA LYS A 3 -28.54 1.35 -9.64
C LYS A 3 -27.79 1.54 -8.30
N GLU A 4 -26.55 1.13 -8.27
CA GLU A 4 -25.67 1.16 -7.11
C GLU A 4 -25.40 2.59 -6.62
N GLN A 5 -25.22 3.53 -7.53
CA GLN A 5 -25.09 4.96 -7.22
C GLN A 5 -26.37 5.53 -6.61
N GLN A 6 -27.53 5.12 -7.12
CA GLN A 6 -28.81 5.55 -6.56
C GLN A 6 -29.02 4.97 -5.17
N GLU A 7 -28.60 3.73 -4.93
CA GLU A 7 -28.68 3.10 -3.62
C GLU A 7 -27.75 3.79 -2.61
N LEU A 8 -26.50 4.14 -3.00
CA LEU A 8 -25.57 4.92 -2.18
C LEU A 8 -26.16 6.32 -1.89
N ALA A 9 -26.69 7.01 -2.89
CA ALA A 9 -27.31 8.32 -2.70
C ALA A 9 -28.52 8.25 -1.74
N ASN A 10 -29.33 7.19 -1.84
CA ASN A 10 -30.46 6.98 -0.93
C ASN A 10 -30.02 6.67 0.52
N LEU A 11 -28.90 5.93 0.69
CA LEU A 11 -28.33 5.68 2.00
C LEU A 11 -27.89 6.97 2.71
N ILE A 12 -27.37 7.95 1.95
CA ILE A 12 -26.72 9.15 2.47
C ILE A 12 -27.68 10.33 2.62
N LYS A 13 -28.65 10.47 1.72
CA LYS A 13 -29.54 11.62 1.61
C LYS A 13 -30.31 11.89 2.91
N GLY A 14 -30.17 13.11 3.45
CA GLY A 14 -30.82 13.57 4.68
C GLY A 14 -30.23 12.97 5.98
N LYS A 15 -29.14 12.20 5.88
CA LYS A 15 -28.47 11.60 7.02
C LYS A 15 -27.49 12.56 7.68
N LYS A 16 -27.31 12.40 8.99
CA LYS A 16 -26.23 13.03 9.76
C LYS A 16 -24.99 12.14 9.65
N VAL A 17 -23.93 12.67 9.06
CA VAL A 17 -22.72 11.91 8.76
C VAL A 17 -21.49 12.56 9.38
N ALA A 18 -20.84 11.87 10.33
CA ALA A 18 -19.56 12.32 10.86
C ALA A 18 -18.40 11.73 10.07
N PHE A 19 -17.44 12.57 9.68
CA PHE A 19 -16.18 12.16 9.08
C PHE A 19 -15.04 12.27 10.09
N ILE A 20 -14.30 11.19 10.33
CA ILE A 20 -13.13 11.22 11.20
C ILE A 20 -11.92 11.64 10.37
N GLY A 21 -11.48 12.89 10.59
CA GLY A 21 -10.36 13.48 9.86
C GLY A 21 -10.66 13.84 8.41
N ALA A 22 -9.93 14.83 7.89
CA ALA A 22 -9.97 15.26 6.49
C ALA A 22 -8.73 14.74 5.73
N GLY A 23 -8.54 13.43 5.69
CA GLY A 23 -7.51 12.77 4.86
C GLY A 23 -7.82 12.87 3.36
N VAL A 24 -6.90 12.35 2.53
CA VAL A 24 -7.00 12.48 1.06
C VAL A 24 -8.34 11.98 0.52
N SER A 25 -8.79 10.78 0.92
CA SER A 25 -10.08 10.21 0.48
C SER A 25 -11.28 10.98 1.05
N HIS A 26 -11.22 11.37 2.33
CA HIS A 26 -12.32 12.06 2.98
C HIS A 26 -12.59 13.46 2.41
N LYS A 27 -11.57 14.20 1.98
CA LYS A 27 -11.76 15.53 1.36
C LYS A 27 -12.71 15.51 0.17
N THR A 28 -12.57 14.52 -0.70
CA THR A 28 -13.46 14.33 -1.85
C THR A 28 -14.85 13.88 -1.39
N LEU A 29 -14.92 12.88 -0.51
CA LEU A 29 -16.17 12.32 -0.03
C LEU A 29 -17.02 13.32 0.76
N ILE A 30 -16.42 14.19 1.57
CA ILE A 30 -17.14 15.25 2.31
C ILE A 30 -17.94 16.11 1.32
N ARG A 31 -17.33 16.56 0.21
CA ARG A 31 -18.02 17.34 -0.81
C ARG A 31 -19.16 16.54 -1.46
N GLU A 32 -18.87 15.31 -1.90
CA GLU A 32 -19.86 14.44 -2.54
C GLU A 32 -21.06 14.15 -1.62
N PHE A 33 -20.82 13.90 -0.32
CA PHE A 33 -21.87 13.63 0.63
C PHE A 33 -22.76 14.88 0.91
N VAL A 34 -22.15 16.06 0.95
CA VAL A 34 -22.91 17.32 1.03
C VAL A 34 -23.77 17.50 -0.22
N GLU A 35 -23.24 17.26 -1.42
CA GLU A 35 -23.95 17.36 -2.70
C GLU A 35 -25.09 16.33 -2.79
N LEU A 36 -24.93 15.15 -2.19
CA LEU A 36 -25.97 14.12 -2.05
C LEU A 36 -27.03 14.46 -0.98
N GLY A 37 -26.86 15.56 -0.25
CA GLY A 37 -27.80 16.07 0.73
C GLY A 37 -27.64 15.53 2.14
N ALA A 38 -26.44 15.10 2.54
CA ALA A 38 -26.10 14.77 3.92
C ALA A 38 -25.86 16.01 4.76
N HIS A 39 -26.13 15.90 6.08
CA HIS A 39 -25.67 16.85 7.09
C HIS A 39 -24.33 16.37 7.61
N VAL A 40 -23.24 17.00 7.17
CA VAL A 40 -21.87 16.52 7.44
C VAL A 40 -21.29 17.23 8.65
N THR A 41 -20.68 16.45 9.56
CA THR A 41 -19.85 16.90 10.67
C THR A 41 -18.42 16.42 10.47
N LEU A 42 -17.44 17.31 10.40
CA LEU A 42 -16.02 16.96 10.39
C LEU A 42 -15.48 16.90 11.83
N CYS A 43 -15.00 15.74 12.23
CA CYS A 43 -14.40 15.45 13.54
C CYS A 43 -12.89 15.32 13.39
N ASP A 44 -12.09 16.23 13.98
CA ASP A 44 -10.63 16.23 13.84
C ASP A 44 -9.93 16.77 15.10
N GLN A 45 -8.74 16.26 15.40
CA GLN A 45 -7.90 16.74 16.52
C GLN A 45 -7.36 18.16 16.33
N LYS A 46 -7.39 18.69 15.12
CA LYS A 46 -7.03 20.08 14.82
C LYS A 46 -7.91 21.05 15.60
N LYS A 47 -7.32 22.18 16.02
CA LYS A 47 -8.01 23.11 16.94
C LYS A 47 -8.87 24.14 16.22
N SER A 48 -8.57 24.43 14.95
CA SER A 48 -9.27 25.43 14.16
C SER A 48 -9.40 25.03 12.69
N VAL A 49 -10.27 25.71 11.95
CA VAL A 49 -10.42 25.51 10.49
C VAL A 49 -9.14 25.89 9.74
N GLU A 50 -8.43 26.89 10.22
CA GLU A 50 -7.19 27.39 9.63
C GLU A 50 -6.09 26.32 9.62
N ASP A 51 -6.10 25.39 10.58
CA ASP A 51 -5.14 24.28 10.66
C ASP A 51 -5.29 23.27 9.51
N PHE A 52 -6.36 23.36 8.71
CA PHE A 52 -6.55 22.52 7.51
C PHE A 52 -5.86 23.08 6.26
N GLY A 53 -5.16 24.23 6.38
CA GLY A 53 -4.42 24.85 5.27
C GLY A 53 -5.36 25.16 4.07
N ASP A 54 -4.95 24.75 2.87
CA ASP A 54 -5.73 25.01 1.64
C ASP A 54 -7.17 24.44 1.68
N TYR A 55 -7.42 23.39 2.47
CA TYR A 55 -8.75 22.82 2.59
C TYR A 55 -9.70 23.66 3.47
N ALA A 56 -9.18 24.61 4.25
CA ALA A 56 -9.99 25.49 5.10
C ALA A 56 -11.05 26.30 4.30
N ALA A 57 -10.69 26.75 3.11
CA ALA A 57 -11.61 27.45 2.21
C ALA A 57 -12.80 26.56 1.81
N THR A 58 -12.52 25.32 1.45
CA THR A 58 -13.55 24.31 1.09
C THR A 58 -14.48 24.00 2.27
N ILE A 59 -13.95 23.85 3.48
CA ILE A 59 -14.75 23.61 4.69
C ILE A 59 -15.75 24.75 4.89
N LYS A 60 -15.30 26.00 4.75
CA LYS A 60 -16.15 27.19 4.89
C LYS A 60 -17.21 27.30 3.78
N GLU A 61 -16.82 27.00 2.53
CA GLU A 61 -17.72 26.97 1.37
C GLU A 61 -18.84 25.93 1.56
N LEU A 62 -18.52 24.73 2.03
CA LEU A 62 -19.47 23.64 2.21
C LEU A 62 -20.41 23.85 3.40
N GLY A 63 -20.07 24.72 4.35
CA GLY A 63 -20.90 25.03 5.51
C GLY A 63 -21.17 23.84 6.42
N ILE A 64 -20.21 22.89 6.52
CA ILE A 64 -20.33 21.69 7.33
C ILE A 64 -20.11 21.99 8.83
N ASP A 65 -20.71 21.16 9.67
CA ASP A 65 -20.51 21.22 11.12
C ASP A 65 -19.09 20.75 11.50
N LEU A 66 -18.56 21.26 12.61
CA LEU A 66 -17.20 20.97 13.06
C LEU A 66 -17.21 20.51 14.53
N SER A 67 -16.49 19.42 14.79
CA SER A 67 -16.13 18.97 16.13
C SER A 67 -14.62 18.84 16.19
N LEU A 68 -13.94 19.84 16.76
CA LEU A 68 -12.49 19.99 16.70
C LEU A 68 -11.81 19.94 18.07
N GLY A 69 -10.50 19.64 18.06
CA GLY A 69 -9.65 19.66 19.25
C GLY A 69 -9.77 18.41 20.10
N GLU A 70 -9.54 18.54 21.41
CA GLU A 70 -9.43 17.39 22.33
C GLU A 70 -10.71 16.54 22.41
N ASN A 71 -11.88 17.18 22.30
CA ASN A 71 -13.18 16.52 22.41
C ASN A 71 -13.83 16.25 21.03
N TYR A 72 -13.05 16.13 19.96
CA TYR A 72 -13.58 15.97 18.61
C TYR A 72 -14.49 14.74 18.43
N LEU A 73 -14.33 13.72 19.28
CA LEU A 73 -15.16 12.51 19.27
C LEU A 73 -16.58 12.77 19.81
N ASP A 74 -16.84 13.92 20.48
CA ASP A 74 -18.21 14.29 20.85
C ASP A 74 -19.12 14.50 19.63
N GLY A 75 -18.52 14.81 18.46
CA GLY A 75 -19.22 14.90 17.19
C GLY A 75 -19.85 13.60 16.70
N PHE A 76 -19.58 12.45 17.34
CA PHE A 76 -20.22 11.17 17.02
C PHE A 76 -21.65 11.05 17.57
N LYS A 77 -21.99 11.87 18.56
CA LYS A 77 -23.31 11.78 19.23
C LYS A 77 -24.45 12.17 18.29
N GLY A 78 -25.40 11.26 18.15
CA GLY A 78 -26.61 11.48 17.34
C GLY A 78 -26.36 11.49 15.81
N GLN A 79 -25.27 10.94 15.37
CA GLN A 79 -25.00 10.69 13.93
C GLN A 79 -25.70 9.41 13.48
N ASP A 80 -26.15 9.42 12.23
CA ASP A 80 -26.66 8.21 11.56
C ASP A 80 -25.52 7.35 11.05
N ILE A 81 -24.46 7.98 10.52
CA ILE A 81 -23.29 7.34 9.91
C ILE A 81 -22.01 8.00 10.45
N ILE A 82 -21.01 7.18 10.73
CA ILE A 82 -19.64 7.62 11.01
C ILE A 82 -18.70 7.05 9.95
N MET A 83 -18.06 7.92 9.18
CA MET A 83 -17.06 7.60 8.18
C MET A 83 -15.69 7.52 8.82
N ARG A 84 -15.15 6.32 8.97
CA ARG A 84 -13.85 6.05 9.57
C ARG A 84 -12.74 6.11 8.51
N THR A 85 -11.59 6.66 8.89
CA THR A 85 -10.34 6.57 8.10
C THR A 85 -9.44 5.46 8.64
N PRO A 86 -8.63 4.79 7.79
CA PRO A 86 -7.64 3.82 8.26
C PRO A 86 -6.63 4.36 9.28
N GLY A 87 -6.37 5.67 9.24
CA GLY A 87 -5.50 6.35 10.22
C GLY A 87 -6.10 6.49 11.63
N PHE A 88 -7.39 6.26 11.79
CA PHE A 88 -8.04 6.23 13.10
C PHE A 88 -7.92 4.83 13.69
N VAL A 89 -7.02 4.66 14.64
CA VAL A 89 -6.75 3.38 15.32
C VAL A 89 -7.70 3.08 16.48
N GLY A 90 -8.57 4.01 16.83
CA GLY A 90 -9.49 3.93 17.96
C GLY A 90 -10.79 3.15 17.68
N TYR A 91 -10.78 2.12 16.84
CA TYR A 91 -11.99 1.35 16.50
C TYR A 91 -12.68 0.77 17.73
N PHE A 92 -11.93 0.34 18.73
CA PHE A 92 -12.44 -0.20 19.99
C PHE A 92 -12.60 0.84 21.10
N GLU A 93 -12.35 2.12 20.83
CA GLU A 93 -12.52 3.17 21.82
C GLU A 93 -13.99 3.41 22.16
N LYS A 94 -14.24 3.74 23.44
CA LYS A 94 -15.57 3.89 23.99
C LYS A 94 -16.49 4.82 23.19
N PRO A 95 -16.09 6.01 22.72
CA PRO A 95 -17.01 6.88 21.98
C PRO A 95 -17.57 6.25 20.71
N LEU A 96 -16.76 5.49 19.99
CA LEU A 96 -17.18 4.80 18.76
C LEU A 96 -18.07 3.59 19.10
N GLN A 97 -17.72 2.82 20.11
CA GLN A 97 -18.51 1.67 20.58
C GLN A 97 -19.88 2.11 21.14
N ASP A 98 -19.93 3.22 21.85
CA ASP A 98 -21.19 3.81 22.34
C ASP A 98 -22.09 4.24 21.17
N ALA A 99 -21.52 4.86 20.12
CA ALA A 99 -22.24 5.24 18.91
C ALA A 99 -22.80 4.00 18.18
N MET A 100 -21.99 2.97 17.98
CA MET A 100 -22.42 1.68 17.40
C MET A 100 -23.56 1.04 18.21
N SER A 101 -23.43 1.03 19.55
CA SER A 101 -24.45 0.51 20.47
C SER A 101 -25.76 1.29 20.42
N ALA A 102 -25.70 2.59 20.08
CA ALA A 102 -26.85 3.46 19.86
C ALA A 102 -27.50 3.29 18.47
N GLY A 103 -26.92 2.42 17.60
CA GLY A 103 -27.44 2.14 16.26
C GLY A 103 -26.81 2.97 15.13
N THR A 104 -25.76 3.77 15.43
CA THR A 104 -25.01 4.49 14.39
C THR A 104 -24.25 3.50 13.51
N MET A 105 -24.39 3.64 12.20
CA MET A 105 -23.58 2.88 11.22
C MET A 105 -22.15 3.40 11.21
N VAL A 106 -21.19 2.55 11.57
CA VAL A 106 -19.76 2.87 11.41
C VAL A 106 -19.26 2.18 10.16
N THR A 107 -18.68 2.94 9.24
CA THR A 107 -18.21 2.44 7.95
C THR A 107 -16.98 3.20 7.48
N SER A 108 -16.45 2.84 6.34
CA SER A 108 -15.33 3.52 5.69
C SER A 108 -15.57 3.63 4.18
N GLU A 109 -14.70 4.40 3.52
CA GLU A 109 -14.70 4.56 2.07
C GLU A 109 -14.66 3.19 1.35
N VAL A 110 -13.76 2.31 1.79
CA VAL A 110 -13.58 0.99 1.21
C VAL A 110 -14.77 0.07 1.48
N GLU A 111 -15.35 0.11 2.69
CA GLU A 111 -16.53 -0.70 3.05
C GLU A 111 -17.74 -0.31 2.16
N LEU A 112 -18.00 0.99 2.01
CA LEU A 112 -19.07 1.45 1.10
C LEU A 112 -18.77 1.09 -0.35
N PHE A 113 -17.52 1.17 -0.80
CA PHE A 113 -17.17 0.69 -2.13
C PHE A 113 -17.49 -0.79 -2.32
N PHE A 114 -17.16 -1.65 -1.34
CA PHE A 114 -17.50 -3.08 -1.40
C PHE A 114 -19.00 -3.34 -1.43
N ASP A 115 -19.79 -2.55 -0.71
CA ASP A 115 -21.25 -2.70 -0.67
C ASP A 115 -21.93 -2.31 -2.00
N PHE A 116 -21.37 -1.33 -2.72
CA PHE A 116 -21.98 -0.75 -3.92
C PHE A 116 -21.22 -1.03 -5.22
N CYS A 117 -20.08 -1.74 -5.19
CA CYS A 117 -19.33 -2.06 -6.39
C CYS A 117 -20.08 -3.08 -7.27
N PRO A 118 -20.40 -2.73 -8.54
CA PRO A 118 -21.15 -3.62 -9.44
C PRO A 118 -20.28 -4.74 -10.04
N CYS A 119 -18.96 -4.59 -10.04
CA CYS A 119 -18.03 -5.55 -10.65
C CYS A 119 -17.39 -6.49 -9.62
N PRO A 120 -16.80 -7.61 -10.06
CA PRO A 120 -16.04 -8.48 -9.18
C PRO A 120 -14.88 -7.74 -8.51
N ILE A 121 -14.66 -8.05 -7.23
CA ILE A 121 -13.57 -7.50 -6.42
C ILE A 121 -12.54 -8.59 -6.14
N VAL A 122 -11.27 -8.29 -6.44
CA VAL A 122 -10.10 -9.07 -6.01
C VAL A 122 -9.36 -8.25 -4.97
N ALA A 123 -9.22 -8.75 -3.76
CA ALA A 123 -8.52 -8.01 -2.71
C ALA A 123 -7.33 -8.78 -2.14
N VAL A 124 -6.28 -8.03 -1.82
CA VAL A 124 -5.00 -8.58 -1.32
C VAL A 124 -4.69 -7.99 0.04
N THR A 125 -4.40 -8.85 1.02
CA THR A 125 -3.83 -8.46 2.31
C THR A 125 -2.60 -9.30 2.66
N GLY A 126 -1.94 -8.94 3.74
CA GLY A 126 -0.77 -9.62 4.29
C GLY A 126 0.14 -8.65 5.03
N SER A 127 1.22 -9.13 5.59
CA SER A 127 2.27 -8.26 6.15
C SER A 127 3.14 -7.71 5.03
N ASP A 128 3.66 -8.57 4.16
CA ASP A 128 4.55 -8.22 3.05
C ASP A 128 3.96 -8.70 1.71
N GLY A 129 4.46 -8.14 0.60
CA GLY A 129 4.09 -8.54 -0.76
C GLY A 129 2.76 -7.99 -1.30
N LYS A 130 1.91 -7.38 -0.47
CA LYS A 130 0.59 -6.84 -0.87
C LYS A 130 0.65 -6.02 -2.15
N THR A 131 1.42 -4.94 -2.15
CA THR A 131 1.47 -3.98 -3.27
C THR A 131 1.93 -4.63 -4.57
N THR A 132 2.97 -5.46 -4.51
CA THR A 132 3.47 -6.18 -5.69
C THR A 132 2.42 -7.15 -6.23
N THR A 133 1.79 -7.94 -5.36
CA THR A 133 0.75 -8.90 -5.73
C THR A 133 -0.48 -8.20 -6.32
N THR A 134 -0.95 -7.12 -5.67
CA THR A 134 -2.08 -6.31 -6.15
C THR A 134 -1.80 -5.72 -7.53
N THR A 135 -0.59 -5.16 -7.72
CA THR A 135 -0.18 -4.58 -9.01
C THR A 135 -0.07 -5.65 -10.10
N LEU A 136 0.49 -6.82 -9.79
CA LEU A 136 0.56 -7.94 -10.74
C LEU A 136 -0.83 -8.39 -11.18
N ILE A 137 -1.77 -8.56 -10.24
CA ILE A 137 -3.17 -8.91 -10.53
C ILE A 137 -3.80 -7.87 -11.47
N SER A 138 -3.64 -6.57 -11.15
CA SER A 138 -4.12 -5.47 -11.99
C SER A 138 -3.55 -5.59 -13.40
N LYS A 139 -2.24 -5.77 -13.54
CA LYS A 139 -1.57 -5.90 -14.83
C LYS A 139 -2.00 -7.14 -15.62
N PHE A 140 -2.30 -8.26 -14.97
CA PHE A 140 -2.83 -9.46 -15.64
C PHE A 140 -4.21 -9.19 -16.26
N TYR A 141 -5.12 -8.54 -15.54
CA TYR A 141 -6.43 -8.17 -16.08
C TYR A 141 -6.32 -7.12 -17.19
N GLU A 142 -5.46 -6.11 -17.03
CA GLU A 142 -5.19 -5.12 -18.09
C GLU A 142 -4.64 -5.78 -19.37
N ALA A 143 -3.67 -6.71 -19.22
CA ALA A 143 -3.11 -7.46 -20.36
C ALA A 143 -4.14 -8.38 -21.02
N ALA A 144 -5.17 -8.81 -20.29
CA ALA A 144 -6.32 -9.55 -20.81
C ALA A 144 -7.40 -8.63 -21.41
N GLY A 145 -7.17 -7.31 -21.50
CA GLY A 145 -8.11 -6.34 -22.06
C GLY A 145 -9.26 -5.92 -21.14
N ARG A 146 -9.19 -6.24 -19.82
CA ARG A 146 -10.20 -5.82 -18.83
C ARG A 146 -9.89 -4.41 -18.32
N ARG A 147 -10.93 -3.60 -18.11
CA ARG A 147 -10.78 -2.34 -17.37
C ARG A 147 -10.63 -2.64 -15.87
N VAL A 148 -9.59 -2.05 -15.25
CA VAL A 148 -9.25 -2.28 -13.85
C VAL A 148 -9.40 -1.00 -13.03
N HIS A 149 -10.06 -1.12 -11.87
CA HIS A 149 -10.13 -0.08 -10.85
C HIS A 149 -9.19 -0.49 -9.69
N LEU A 150 -8.01 0.13 -9.64
CA LEU A 150 -6.97 -0.17 -8.66
C LEU A 150 -7.02 0.83 -7.51
N GLY A 151 -7.12 0.35 -6.26
CA GLY A 151 -7.17 1.24 -5.11
C GLY A 151 -7.06 0.55 -3.74
N GLY A 152 -7.57 1.21 -2.72
CA GLY A 152 -7.51 0.78 -1.33
C GLY A 152 -6.36 1.40 -0.56
N ASN A 153 -5.45 0.60 -0.01
CA ASN A 153 -4.25 1.11 0.69
C ASN A 153 -3.18 1.68 -0.25
N ILE A 154 -3.39 1.55 -1.55
CA ILE A 154 -2.57 2.11 -2.64
C ILE A 154 -3.49 2.74 -3.70
N GLY A 155 -2.93 3.55 -4.59
CA GLY A 155 -3.67 4.14 -5.69
C GLY A 155 -4.66 5.23 -5.22
N ALA A 156 -5.76 5.34 -5.94
CA ALA A 156 -6.82 6.31 -5.67
C ALA A 156 -7.88 5.76 -4.70
N ALA A 157 -8.65 6.66 -4.09
CA ALA A 157 -9.86 6.29 -3.37
C ALA A 157 -10.87 5.68 -4.37
N LEU A 158 -11.48 4.56 -3.99
CA LEU A 158 -12.33 3.78 -4.90
C LEU A 158 -13.78 4.27 -4.93
N LEU A 159 -14.33 4.70 -3.80
CA LEU A 159 -15.74 5.12 -3.73
C LEU A 159 -16.06 6.29 -4.67
N PRO A 160 -15.24 7.35 -4.82
CA PRO A 160 -15.44 8.38 -5.81
C PRO A 160 -15.41 7.90 -7.26
N MET A 161 -14.77 6.74 -7.52
CA MET A 161 -14.72 6.15 -8.87
C MET A 161 -15.98 5.33 -9.20
N LEU A 162 -16.82 5.03 -8.21
CA LEU A 162 -18.01 4.19 -8.38
C LEU A 162 -18.90 4.59 -9.59
N PRO A 163 -19.07 5.89 -9.92
CA PRO A 163 -19.80 6.30 -11.12
C PRO A 163 -19.24 5.78 -12.45
N GLU A 164 -17.98 5.41 -12.49
CA GLU A 164 -17.29 4.94 -13.69
C GLU A 164 -17.16 3.42 -13.78
N VAL A 165 -17.51 2.70 -12.69
CA VAL A 165 -17.35 1.24 -12.60
C VAL A 165 -18.50 0.55 -13.33
N SER A 166 -18.16 -0.35 -14.27
CA SER A 166 -19.11 -1.20 -15.00
C SER A 166 -19.12 -2.62 -14.44
N PRO A 167 -20.22 -3.39 -14.52
CA PRO A 167 -20.25 -4.81 -14.13
C PRO A 167 -19.20 -5.69 -14.84
N ASP A 168 -18.76 -5.31 -16.03
CA ASP A 168 -17.76 -6.03 -16.81
C ASP A 168 -16.31 -5.69 -16.42
N ASP A 169 -16.12 -4.66 -15.59
CA ASP A 169 -14.79 -4.26 -15.06
C ASP A 169 -14.33 -5.22 -13.96
N VAL A 170 -13.18 -4.94 -13.37
CA VAL A 170 -12.70 -5.60 -12.16
C VAL A 170 -12.09 -4.57 -11.20
N ALA A 171 -12.45 -4.65 -9.93
CA ALA A 171 -11.78 -3.88 -8.88
C ALA A 171 -10.68 -4.72 -8.23
N VAL A 172 -9.46 -4.16 -8.17
CA VAL A 172 -8.30 -4.81 -7.54
C VAL A 172 -7.86 -3.94 -6.36
N VAL A 173 -7.98 -4.48 -5.15
CA VAL A 173 -7.92 -3.68 -3.92
C VAL A 173 -6.84 -4.19 -2.98
N GLU A 174 -5.91 -3.31 -2.60
CA GLU A 174 -4.99 -3.59 -1.50
C GLU A 174 -5.65 -3.25 -0.17
N LEU A 175 -5.66 -4.18 0.80
CA LEU A 175 -6.25 -3.96 2.12
C LEU A 175 -5.22 -4.07 3.24
N SER A 176 -5.12 -3.01 4.06
CA SER A 176 -4.38 -3.02 5.33
C SER A 176 -5.19 -3.67 6.45
N SER A 177 -4.54 -4.06 7.56
CA SER A 177 -5.25 -4.51 8.76
C SER A 177 -6.15 -3.43 9.36
N PHE A 178 -5.75 -2.16 9.24
CA PHE A 178 -6.54 -1.03 9.73
C PHE A 178 -7.83 -0.79 8.93
N GLN A 179 -7.85 -1.14 7.66
CA GLN A 179 -9.08 -1.14 6.87
C GLN A 179 -9.94 -2.36 7.23
N LEU A 180 -9.33 -3.54 7.28
CA LEU A 180 -10.03 -4.80 7.52
C LEU A 180 -10.65 -4.93 8.93
N ILE A 181 -10.12 -4.24 9.95
CA ILE A 181 -10.54 -4.42 11.34
C ILE A 181 -12.04 -4.18 11.57
N SER A 182 -12.65 -3.28 10.79
CA SER A 182 -14.09 -2.97 10.86
C SER A 182 -14.90 -3.62 9.75
N MET A 183 -14.26 -4.18 8.71
CA MET A 183 -14.94 -4.68 7.53
C MET A 183 -15.77 -5.95 7.84
N HIS A 184 -17.02 -5.92 7.39
CA HIS A 184 -17.94 -7.05 7.35
C HIS A 184 -18.28 -7.45 5.91
N GLN A 185 -17.47 -7.01 4.97
CA GLN A 185 -17.50 -7.36 3.55
C GLN A 185 -16.20 -8.09 3.20
N SER A 186 -16.28 -9.02 2.26
CA SER A 186 -15.12 -9.74 1.72
C SER A 186 -15.22 -9.80 0.20
N PRO A 187 -14.09 -9.83 -0.53
CA PRO A 187 -14.06 -9.83 -1.98
C PRO A 187 -14.50 -11.17 -2.59
N ASN A 188 -14.76 -11.18 -3.90
CA ASN A 188 -14.98 -12.41 -4.67
C ASN A 188 -13.72 -13.30 -4.66
N ILE A 189 -12.55 -12.68 -4.77
CA ILE A 189 -11.24 -13.35 -4.68
C ILE A 189 -10.43 -12.66 -3.60
N ALA A 190 -10.10 -13.41 -2.55
CA ALA A 190 -9.28 -12.96 -1.43
C ALA A 190 -7.87 -13.55 -1.55
N VAL A 191 -6.83 -12.72 -1.38
CA VAL A 191 -5.43 -13.16 -1.34
C VAL A 191 -4.82 -12.78 0.00
N VAL A 192 -4.27 -13.75 0.72
CA VAL A 192 -3.48 -13.53 1.94
C VAL A 192 -2.05 -13.97 1.67
N THR A 193 -1.13 -13.00 1.54
CA THR A 193 0.27 -13.29 1.20
C THR A 193 0.99 -13.99 2.33
N ASN A 194 1.12 -13.33 3.47
CA ASN A 194 1.71 -13.82 4.70
C ASN A 194 1.22 -12.98 5.89
N VAL A 195 1.37 -13.51 7.10
CA VAL A 195 1.09 -12.76 8.33
C VAL A 195 2.27 -12.94 9.29
N THR A 196 3.04 -11.88 9.46
CA THR A 196 4.20 -11.79 10.36
C THR A 196 4.03 -10.60 11.30
N PRO A 197 4.65 -10.56 12.48
CA PRO A 197 4.52 -9.44 13.42
C PRO A 197 4.80 -8.09 12.75
N ASN A 198 3.80 -7.22 12.76
CA ASN A 198 3.88 -5.86 12.22
C ASN A 198 2.78 -5.00 12.87
N HIS A 199 3.01 -3.68 12.99
CA HIS A 199 2.03 -2.73 13.54
C HIS A 199 1.53 -3.06 14.96
N LEU A 200 2.36 -3.74 15.80
CA LEU A 200 2.03 -4.07 17.20
C LEU A 200 2.15 -2.85 18.15
N ASP A 201 2.57 -1.72 17.63
CA ASP A 201 2.48 -0.38 18.23
C ASP A 201 1.07 0.22 18.15
N HIS A 202 0.22 -0.33 17.28
CA HIS A 202 -1.15 0.13 17.03
C HIS A 202 -2.22 -0.93 17.31
N HIS A 203 -1.96 -2.20 16.96
CA HIS A 203 -2.82 -3.30 17.36
C HIS A 203 -2.53 -3.71 18.80
N LYS A 204 -3.57 -4.06 19.55
CA LYS A 204 -3.48 -4.50 20.93
C LYS A 204 -2.48 -5.65 21.11
N ASP A 205 -2.52 -6.60 20.18
CA ASP A 205 -1.66 -7.79 20.17
C ASP A 205 -1.66 -8.44 18.77
N MET A 206 -0.87 -9.49 18.63
CA MET A 206 -0.77 -10.24 17.37
C MET A 206 -2.09 -10.91 16.98
N GLN A 207 -2.93 -11.28 17.96
CA GLN A 207 -4.22 -11.92 17.68
C GLN A 207 -5.19 -10.94 17.02
N GLU A 208 -5.30 -9.71 17.52
CA GLU A 208 -6.11 -8.65 16.88
C GLU A 208 -5.65 -8.38 15.45
N TYR A 209 -4.32 -8.33 15.21
CA TYR A 209 -3.78 -8.15 13.87
C TYR A 209 -4.15 -9.29 12.91
N ILE A 210 -4.11 -10.54 13.41
CA ILE A 210 -4.55 -11.74 12.67
C ILE A 210 -6.04 -11.69 12.39
N ASP A 211 -6.85 -11.40 13.41
CA ASP A 211 -8.31 -11.38 13.29
C ASP A 211 -8.79 -10.27 12.35
N ALA A 212 -8.14 -9.10 12.39
CA ALA A 212 -8.40 -8.06 11.41
C ALA A 212 -8.18 -8.55 9.97
N LYS A 213 -7.08 -9.26 9.69
CA LYS A 213 -6.81 -9.79 8.34
C LYS A 213 -7.75 -10.93 7.94
N ARG A 214 -8.24 -11.72 8.87
CA ARG A 214 -9.22 -12.80 8.62
C ARG A 214 -10.53 -12.28 8.03
N ASN A 215 -10.89 -11.02 8.30
CA ASN A 215 -12.11 -10.41 7.77
C ASN A 215 -12.14 -10.39 6.22
N ILE A 216 -11.00 -10.49 5.53
CA ILE A 216 -10.96 -10.63 4.08
C ILE A 216 -11.61 -11.94 3.58
N LEU A 217 -11.75 -12.95 4.46
CA LEU A 217 -12.30 -14.28 4.17
C LEU A 217 -13.67 -14.50 4.78
N LEU A 218 -13.90 -13.99 6.01
CA LEU A 218 -15.02 -14.38 6.85
C LEU A 218 -16.41 -14.09 6.27
N TYR A 219 -16.51 -13.05 5.43
CA TYR A 219 -17.77 -12.59 4.85
C TYR A 219 -17.89 -12.88 3.35
N GLN A 220 -17.01 -13.73 2.78
CA GLN A 220 -17.11 -14.14 1.39
C GLN A 220 -18.44 -14.82 1.09
N LYS A 221 -19.01 -14.52 -0.07
CA LYS A 221 -20.22 -15.15 -0.63
C LYS A 221 -19.85 -15.99 -1.83
N GLN A 222 -20.43 -17.15 -1.99
CA GLN A 222 -20.18 -18.01 -3.15
C GLN A 222 -20.88 -17.49 -4.42
N PRO A 223 -20.24 -17.65 -5.60
CA PRO A 223 -18.94 -18.27 -5.81
C PRO A 223 -17.79 -17.36 -5.38
N CYS A 224 -16.79 -17.89 -4.67
CA CYS A 224 -15.65 -17.13 -4.20
C CYS A 224 -14.37 -17.99 -4.18
N ARG A 225 -13.21 -17.32 -4.16
CA ARG A 225 -11.88 -17.94 -4.10
C ARG A 225 -11.05 -17.33 -2.98
N ALA A 226 -10.29 -18.17 -2.28
CA ALA A 226 -9.28 -17.75 -1.30
C ALA A 226 -7.91 -18.29 -1.70
N VAL A 227 -6.95 -17.40 -1.90
CA VAL A 227 -5.55 -17.71 -2.25
C VAL A 227 -4.69 -17.46 -1.02
N LEU A 228 -4.04 -18.50 -0.52
CA LEU A 228 -3.32 -18.47 0.76
C LEU A 228 -1.87 -18.91 0.59
N GLY A 229 -0.95 -18.20 1.26
CA GLY A 229 0.47 -18.58 1.33
C GLY A 229 0.66 -19.84 2.18
N TYR A 230 1.29 -20.86 1.61
CA TYR A 230 1.46 -22.15 2.26
C TYR A 230 2.58 -22.15 3.31
N GLU A 231 3.71 -21.46 3.06
CA GLU A 231 4.85 -21.42 3.95
C GLU A 231 4.58 -20.71 5.28
N ASN A 232 3.69 -19.70 5.27
CA ASN A 232 3.35 -18.97 6.48
C ASN A 232 2.28 -19.72 7.27
N GLU A 233 2.60 -20.14 8.48
CA GLU A 233 1.72 -20.95 9.34
C GLU A 233 0.39 -20.24 9.64
N ILE A 234 0.44 -18.91 9.85
CA ILE A 234 -0.77 -18.13 10.16
C ILE A 234 -1.67 -18.07 8.92
N SER A 235 -1.14 -17.72 7.74
CA SER A 235 -1.96 -17.69 6.52
C SER A 235 -2.50 -19.07 6.17
N ARG A 236 -1.70 -20.13 6.35
CA ARG A 236 -2.15 -21.52 6.18
C ARG A 236 -3.30 -21.89 7.13
N SER A 237 -3.24 -21.43 8.40
CA SER A 237 -4.30 -21.69 9.39
C SER A 237 -5.64 -21.05 9.02
N MET A 238 -5.64 -20.01 8.16
CA MET A 238 -6.85 -19.33 7.69
C MET A 238 -7.67 -20.17 6.68
N GLN A 239 -7.16 -21.32 6.24
CA GLN A 239 -7.91 -22.26 5.41
C GLN A 239 -9.30 -22.58 6.00
N LYS A 240 -9.41 -22.67 7.31
CA LYS A 240 -10.68 -22.93 8.03
C LYS A 240 -11.74 -21.85 7.82
N ASP A 241 -11.34 -20.64 7.43
CA ASP A 241 -12.22 -19.48 7.22
C ASP A 241 -12.71 -19.37 5.77
N CYS A 242 -12.15 -20.16 4.85
CA CYS A 242 -12.51 -20.14 3.44
C CYS A 242 -13.94 -20.64 3.21
N LYS A 243 -14.73 -19.91 2.43
CA LYS A 243 -16.13 -20.22 2.12
C LYS A 243 -16.32 -20.93 0.77
N GLY A 244 -15.35 -20.77 -0.15
CA GLY A 244 -15.41 -21.29 -1.52
C GLY A 244 -14.14 -22.06 -1.90
N LYS A 245 -13.70 -21.86 -3.15
CA LYS A 245 -12.50 -22.50 -3.68
C LYS A 245 -11.26 -21.98 -2.95
N GLN A 246 -10.59 -22.83 -2.20
CA GLN A 246 -9.30 -22.52 -1.59
C GLN A 246 -8.18 -22.94 -2.55
N VAL A 247 -7.15 -22.10 -2.71
CA VAL A 247 -6.01 -22.28 -3.60
C VAL A 247 -4.74 -21.89 -2.84
N TRP A 248 -3.70 -22.73 -2.94
CA TRP A 248 -2.40 -22.40 -2.36
C TRP A 248 -1.50 -21.65 -3.33
N PHE A 249 -0.54 -20.90 -2.80
CA PHE A 249 0.68 -20.57 -3.52
C PHE A 249 1.89 -20.91 -2.65
N THR A 250 2.94 -21.43 -3.28
CA THR A 250 4.11 -21.98 -2.58
C THR A 250 5.33 -21.97 -3.49
N ARG A 251 6.48 -21.69 -2.92
CA ARG A 251 7.76 -21.73 -3.62
C ARG A 251 8.60 -22.97 -3.24
N LEU A 252 8.31 -23.57 -2.09
CA LEU A 252 9.12 -24.61 -1.48
C LEU A 252 8.57 -26.03 -1.66
N HIS A 253 7.31 -26.14 -2.10
CA HIS A 253 6.61 -27.42 -2.18
C HIS A 253 5.77 -27.47 -3.45
N GLU A 254 5.62 -28.65 -4.05
CA GLU A 254 4.58 -28.90 -5.03
C GLU A 254 3.22 -29.03 -4.32
N THR A 255 2.15 -28.66 -5.00
CA THR A 255 0.78 -28.76 -4.47
C THR A 255 -0.16 -29.28 -5.56
N ASP A 256 -1.19 -30.02 -5.16
CA ASP A 256 -2.22 -30.55 -6.06
C ASP A 256 -3.29 -29.50 -6.42
N ASN A 257 -3.32 -28.38 -5.66
CA ASN A 257 -4.29 -27.31 -5.83
C ASN A 257 -3.66 -25.93 -5.55
N GLY A 258 -3.09 -25.33 -6.56
CA GLY A 258 -2.47 -24.00 -6.44
C GLY A 258 -1.28 -23.76 -7.34
N ALA A 259 -0.70 -22.57 -7.20
CA ALA A 259 0.47 -22.15 -7.93
C ALA A 259 1.76 -22.49 -7.16
N PHE A 260 2.74 -23.05 -7.84
CA PHE A 260 4.00 -23.43 -7.20
C PHE A 260 5.21 -23.32 -8.13
N LEU A 261 6.39 -23.25 -7.51
CA LEU A 261 7.67 -23.35 -8.21
C LEU A 261 8.12 -24.81 -8.20
N ARG A 262 8.22 -25.42 -9.39
CA ARG A 262 8.70 -26.77 -9.59
C ARG A 262 10.24 -26.82 -9.54
N GLU A 263 10.83 -27.96 -9.21
CA GLU A 263 12.29 -28.15 -9.06
C GLU A 263 13.10 -27.78 -10.31
N ASP A 264 12.52 -27.92 -11.50
CA ASP A 264 13.16 -27.53 -12.77
C ASP A 264 13.14 -26.01 -13.05
N GLY A 265 12.62 -25.22 -12.10
CA GLY A 265 12.50 -23.77 -12.20
C GLY A 265 11.27 -23.29 -12.98
N MET A 266 10.29 -24.16 -13.26
CA MET A 266 9.03 -23.75 -13.87
C MET A 266 8.00 -23.33 -12.82
N LEU A 267 7.38 -22.18 -13.00
CA LEU A 267 6.19 -21.77 -12.27
C LEU A 267 5.01 -22.52 -12.89
N CYS A 268 4.30 -23.27 -12.05
CA CYS A 268 3.21 -24.14 -12.45
C CYS A 268 1.93 -23.80 -11.69
N MET A 269 0.80 -24.13 -12.30
CA MET A 269 -0.51 -24.18 -11.63
C MET A 269 -1.04 -25.60 -11.65
N ALA A 270 -1.39 -26.12 -10.48
CA ALA A 270 -2.08 -27.39 -10.32
C ALA A 270 -3.56 -27.18 -10.07
N GLU A 271 -4.41 -27.82 -10.84
CA GLU A 271 -5.85 -27.81 -10.69
C GLU A 271 -6.47 -29.10 -11.21
N ASN A 272 -7.32 -29.75 -10.40
CA ASN A 272 -8.03 -30.97 -10.79
C ASN A 272 -7.11 -32.10 -11.28
N GLY A 273 -5.93 -32.26 -10.67
CA GLY A 273 -4.93 -33.26 -11.04
C GLY A 273 -4.12 -32.94 -12.30
N VAL A 274 -4.29 -31.75 -12.88
CA VAL A 274 -3.52 -31.28 -14.04
C VAL A 274 -2.52 -30.22 -13.58
N VAL A 275 -1.25 -30.41 -13.91
CA VAL A 275 -0.18 -29.43 -13.68
C VAL A 275 0.13 -28.71 -14.98
N THR A 276 -0.09 -27.41 -15.00
CA THR A 276 0.15 -26.55 -16.17
C THR A 276 1.33 -25.64 -15.89
N PRO A 277 2.51 -25.85 -16.53
CA PRO A 277 3.61 -24.89 -16.49
C PRO A 277 3.22 -23.62 -17.24
N PHE A 278 3.53 -22.42 -16.67
CA PHE A 278 3.16 -21.17 -17.33
C PHE A 278 4.33 -20.19 -17.53
N LEU A 279 5.38 -20.22 -16.71
CA LEU A 279 6.52 -19.31 -16.86
C LEU A 279 7.78 -19.90 -16.24
N ALA A 280 8.94 -19.75 -16.89
CA ALA A 280 10.21 -20.13 -16.29
C ALA A 280 10.72 -19.04 -15.33
N GLN A 281 11.20 -19.41 -14.14
CA GLN A 281 11.74 -18.48 -13.14
C GLN A 281 12.82 -17.56 -13.72
N LYS A 282 13.68 -18.08 -14.60
CA LYS A 282 14.75 -17.30 -15.27
C LYS A 282 14.23 -16.14 -16.14
N ASP A 283 12.99 -16.24 -16.61
CA ASP A 283 12.36 -15.25 -17.48
C ASP A 283 11.62 -14.16 -16.66
N VAL A 284 11.43 -14.39 -15.36
CA VAL A 284 10.82 -13.41 -14.45
C VAL A 284 11.75 -12.21 -14.26
N LYS A 285 11.28 -11.01 -14.56
CA LYS A 285 12.06 -9.76 -14.42
C LYS A 285 12.11 -9.22 -13.01
N LEU A 286 11.09 -9.50 -12.19
CA LEU A 286 11.10 -9.13 -10.77
C LEU A 286 12.23 -9.84 -10.02
N ARG A 287 13.10 -9.07 -9.37
CA ARG A 287 14.22 -9.61 -8.60
C ARG A 287 13.77 -10.12 -7.22
N GLY A 288 14.41 -11.18 -6.76
CA GLY A 288 14.24 -11.75 -5.42
C GLY A 288 13.20 -12.87 -5.36
N LEU A 289 13.49 -13.87 -4.53
CA LEU A 289 12.65 -15.06 -4.36
C LEU A 289 11.26 -14.75 -3.80
N HIS A 290 11.16 -13.72 -2.94
CA HIS A 290 9.87 -13.23 -2.44
C HIS A 290 8.96 -12.72 -3.56
N ASN A 291 9.51 -12.22 -4.67
CA ASN A 291 8.74 -11.80 -5.82
C ASN A 291 8.25 -12.96 -6.69
N ILE A 292 8.92 -14.12 -6.64
CA ILE A 292 8.36 -15.36 -7.20
C ILE A 292 7.11 -15.75 -6.43
N GLU A 293 7.11 -15.67 -5.10
CA GLU A 293 5.91 -15.90 -4.26
C GLU A 293 4.78 -14.93 -4.59
N ASN A 294 5.08 -13.63 -4.75
CA ASN A 294 4.10 -12.62 -5.15
C ASN A 294 3.49 -12.92 -6.54
N LEU A 295 4.32 -13.37 -7.48
CA LEU A 295 3.87 -13.75 -8.82
C LEU A 295 2.99 -15.01 -8.80
N LEU A 296 3.37 -16.03 -8.02
CA LEU A 296 2.57 -17.25 -7.81
C LEU A 296 1.21 -16.90 -7.16
N ALA A 297 1.19 -16.06 -6.13
CA ALA A 297 -0.04 -15.57 -5.49
C ALA A 297 -0.95 -14.85 -6.49
N ALA A 298 -0.39 -13.95 -7.29
CA ALA A 298 -1.13 -13.19 -8.29
C ALA A 298 -1.67 -14.10 -9.41
N ALA A 299 -0.87 -15.04 -9.91
CA ALA A 299 -1.29 -16.00 -10.92
C ALA A 299 -2.42 -16.91 -10.39
N ALA A 300 -2.30 -17.42 -9.15
CA ALA A 300 -3.34 -18.22 -8.50
C ALA A 300 -4.67 -17.46 -8.34
N ALA A 301 -4.59 -16.13 -8.09
CA ALA A 301 -5.78 -15.29 -7.95
C ALA A 301 -6.57 -15.19 -9.26
N VAL A 302 -5.88 -15.03 -10.40
CA VAL A 302 -6.52 -14.77 -11.71
C VAL A 302 -6.65 -16.02 -12.58
N TRP A 303 -6.18 -17.19 -12.11
CA TRP A 303 -6.17 -18.42 -12.92
C TRP A 303 -7.59 -18.79 -13.37
N GLY A 304 -7.74 -19.00 -14.68
CA GLY A 304 -9.03 -19.29 -15.32
C GLY A 304 -9.89 -18.06 -15.60
N GLU A 305 -9.50 -16.87 -15.11
CA GLU A 305 -10.19 -15.61 -15.40
C GLU A 305 -9.49 -14.77 -16.48
N VAL A 306 -8.19 -14.97 -16.63
CA VAL A 306 -7.39 -14.34 -17.69
C VAL A 306 -6.65 -15.42 -18.50
N PRO A 307 -6.34 -15.15 -19.78
CA PRO A 307 -5.50 -16.04 -20.59
C PRO A 307 -4.11 -16.23 -19.96
N VAL A 308 -3.56 -17.44 -20.07
CA VAL A 308 -2.21 -17.75 -19.55
C VAL A 308 -1.15 -16.87 -20.21
N GLU A 309 -1.33 -16.51 -21.46
CA GLU A 309 -0.46 -15.62 -22.23
C GLU A 309 -0.36 -14.23 -21.60
N ALA A 310 -1.44 -13.71 -20.99
CA ALA A 310 -1.42 -12.45 -20.26
C ALA A 310 -0.56 -12.56 -18.98
N ILE A 311 -0.64 -13.69 -18.27
CA ILE A 311 0.22 -13.96 -17.09
C ILE A 311 1.69 -14.05 -17.52
N GLN A 312 1.99 -14.76 -18.62
CA GLN A 312 3.34 -14.89 -19.19
C GLN A 312 3.92 -13.54 -19.61
N LEU A 313 3.14 -12.75 -20.36
CA LEU A 313 3.53 -11.42 -20.83
C LEU A 313 3.94 -10.51 -19.67
N VAL A 314 3.09 -10.39 -18.67
CA VAL A 314 3.35 -9.53 -17.51
C VAL A 314 4.49 -10.10 -16.66
N GLY A 315 4.48 -11.39 -16.34
CA GLY A 315 5.53 -12.05 -15.54
C GLY A 315 6.93 -11.92 -16.14
N SER A 316 7.04 -11.92 -17.48
CA SER A 316 8.32 -11.76 -18.20
C SER A 316 8.70 -10.31 -18.50
N SER A 317 7.83 -9.33 -18.28
CA SER A 317 8.10 -7.92 -18.60
C SER A 317 8.02 -6.97 -17.39
N PHE A 318 7.26 -7.32 -16.36
CA PHE A 318 7.05 -6.47 -15.19
C PHE A 318 8.33 -6.41 -14.33
N THR A 319 8.88 -5.22 -14.16
CA THR A 319 10.15 -4.98 -13.45
C THR A 319 9.97 -4.50 -12.02
N GLY A 320 8.76 -4.23 -11.58
CA GLY A 320 8.44 -3.78 -10.22
C GLY A 320 7.41 -2.67 -10.17
N VAL A 321 7.04 -2.30 -8.96
CA VAL A 321 6.12 -1.19 -8.71
C VAL A 321 6.88 0.12 -8.85
N GLU A 322 6.30 1.10 -9.53
CA GLU A 322 6.88 2.42 -9.67
C GLU A 322 7.22 3.01 -8.28
N HIS A 323 8.36 3.66 -8.18
CA HIS A 323 8.91 4.23 -6.94
C HIS A 323 9.28 3.23 -5.83
N ARG A 324 9.27 1.92 -6.08
CA ARG A 324 9.63 0.89 -5.09
C ARG A 324 10.80 0.05 -5.58
N ILE A 325 12.01 0.41 -5.18
CA ILE A 325 13.27 -0.19 -5.66
C ILE A 325 13.22 -0.35 -7.19
N GLU A 326 12.66 0.64 -7.85
CA GLU A 326 12.41 0.67 -9.29
C GLU A 326 13.74 0.89 -10.01
N PRO A 327 14.21 -0.02 -10.87
CA PRO A 327 15.38 0.24 -11.70
C PRO A 327 15.04 1.32 -12.74
N VAL A 328 15.80 2.42 -12.72
CA VAL A 328 15.57 3.57 -13.61
C VAL A 328 16.45 3.48 -14.85
N ARG A 329 17.76 3.32 -14.65
CA ARG A 329 18.75 3.36 -15.74
C ARG A 329 20.07 2.73 -15.31
N VAL A 330 20.79 2.19 -16.27
CA VAL A 330 22.23 1.89 -16.15
C VAL A 330 22.99 2.90 -17.01
N LEU A 331 23.91 3.67 -16.43
CA LEU A 331 24.73 4.64 -17.10
C LEU A 331 26.18 4.49 -16.64
N ASP A 332 27.13 4.36 -17.55
CA ASP A 332 28.56 4.19 -17.26
C ASP A 332 28.87 3.02 -16.30
N GLY A 333 28.04 1.96 -16.36
CA GLY A 333 28.12 0.81 -15.48
C GLY A 333 27.53 1.02 -14.07
N VAL A 334 26.96 2.20 -13.78
CA VAL A 334 26.26 2.52 -12.52
C VAL A 334 24.76 2.30 -12.68
N THR A 335 24.15 1.57 -11.75
CA THR A 335 22.70 1.31 -11.78
C THR A 335 21.97 2.27 -10.83
N TYR A 336 20.94 2.95 -11.32
CA TYR A 336 20.13 3.90 -10.56
C TYR A 336 18.79 3.26 -10.18
N TYR A 337 18.42 3.34 -8.89
CA TYR A 337 17.15 2.84 -8.35
C TYR A 337 16.33 3.96 -7.71
N ASN A 338 15.04 3.95 -7.98
CA ASN A 338 14.06 4.84 -7.37
C ASN A 338 13.24 4.07 -6.31
N ASP A 339 13.44 4.42 -5.04
CA ASP A 339 12.64 3.92 -3.91
C ASP A 339 12.02 5.10 -3.15
N SER A 340 11.50 6.08 -3.90
CA SER A 340 10.90 7.29 -3.33
C SER A 340 9.72 7.00 -2.40
N ILE A 341 9.07 5.84 -2.52
CA ILE A 341 8.03 5.35 -1.58
C ILE A 341 8.60 4.99 -0.19
N GLY A 342 9.91 4.89 -0.04
CA GLY A 342 10.63 4.69 1.23
C GLY A 342 10.52 5.91 2.15
N THR A 343 9.31 6.25 2.59
CA THR A 343 9.00 7.45 3.38
C THR A 343 9.14 7.28 4.89
N SER A 344 9.79 6.22 5.32
CA SER A 344 10.11 5.94 6.73
C SER A 344 11.39 5.15 6.87
N PRO A 345 12.09 5.22 8.03
CA PRO A 345 13.28 4.44 8.31
C PRO A 345 13.10 2.94 8.05
N THR A 346 12.03 2.34 8.52
CA THR A 346 11.74 0.90 8.36
C THR A 346 11.68 0.47 6.88
N ARG A 347 11.10 1.29 6.00
CA ARG A 347 11.02 0.99 4.56
C ARG A 347 12.38 1.09 3.89
N THR A 348 13.17 2.11 4.22
CA THR A 348 14.54 2.25 3.70
C THR A 348 15.44 1.12 4.17
N ILE A 349 15.30 0.67 5.42
CA ILE A 349 16.00 -0.53 5.94
C ILE A 349 15.70 -1.75 5.05
N ALA A 350 14.42 -2.01 4.78
CA ALA A 350 14.03 -3.12 3.91
C ALA A 350 14.60 -2.98 2.49
N GLY A 351 14.66 -1.75 1.97
CA GLY A 351 15.27 -1.42 0.69
C GLY A 351 16.77 -1.70 0.67
N LEU A 352 17.51 -1.23 1.66
CA LEU A 352 18.96 -1.44 1.78
C LEU A 352 19.33 -2.91 1.85
N ARG A 353 18.60 -3.70 2.63
CA ARG A 353 18.80 -5.16 2.80
C ARG A 353 18.51 -5.97 1.53
N SER A 354 17.93 -5.39 0.49
CA SER A 354 17.64 -6.08 -0.77
C SER A 354 18.81 -6.10 -1.75
N PHE A 355 19.92 -5.46 -1.40
CA PHE A 355 21.12 -5.42 -2.20
C PHE A 355 22.24 -6.25 -1.58
N ASP A 356 22.96 -7.02 -2.42
CA ASP A 356 24.08 -7.86 -2.01
C ASP A 356 25.40 -7.08 -1.88
N GLN A 357 25.38 -5.75 -2.12
CA GLN A 357 26.55 -4.87 -2.04
C GLN A 357 26.19 -3.54 -1.40
N LYS A 358 27.21 -2.80 -0.89
CA LYS A 358 27.00 -1.45 -0.39
C LYS A 358 26.57 -0.50 -1.50
N VAL A 359 25.56 0.33 -1.23
CA VAL A 359 24.99 1.29 -2.18
C VAL A 359 25.43 2.73 -1.88
N ILE A 360 25.23 3.63 -2.81
CA ILE A 360 25.24 5.08 -2.62
C ILE A 360 23.80 5.50 -2.36
N LEU A 361 23.53 5.99 -1.16
CA LEU A 361 22.17 6.33 -0.71
C LEU A 361 21.91 7.83 -0.79
N ILE A 362 20.80 8.21 -1.44
CA ILE A 362 20.20 9.55 -1.34
C ILE A 362 19.03 9.46 -0.36
N ALA A 363 19.11 10.20 0.77
CA ALA A 363 18.10 10.15 1.84
C ALA A 363 17.76 11.54 2.38
N GLY A 364 16.65 11.60 3.14
CA GLY A 364 16.14 12.83 3.77
C GLY A 364 14.87 13.38 3.12
N GLY A 365 14.28 14.38 3.74
CA GLY A 365 13.01 14.98 3.37
C GLY A 365 12.28 15.58 4.57
N TYR A 366 10.95 15.55 4.56
CA TYR A 366 10.07 16.14 5.57
C TYR A 366 10.12 15.34 6.89
N ASP A 367 10.15 16.05 8.01
CA ASP A 367 10.19 15.47 9.36
C ASP A 367 8.80 15.08 9.88
N LYS A 368 8.58 13.78 10.04
CA LYS A 368 7.41 13.20 10.71
C LYS A 368 7.63 12.95 12.20
N HIS A 369 8.74 13.45 12.77
CA HIS A 369 9.16 13.20 14.15
C HIS A 369 9.39 11.71 14.48
N ILE A 370 9.80 10.92 13.47
CA ILE A 370 10.14 9.50 13.61
C ILE A 370 11.62 9.38 14.02
N PRO A 371 11.99 8.42 14.89
CA PRO A 371 13.38 8.17 15.26
C PRO A 371 14.18 7.58 14.09
N TYR A 372 15.43 8.05 13.89
CA TYR A 372 16.36 7.57 12.87
C TYR A 372 17.45 6.65 13.42
N GLU A 373 17.53 6.49 14.74
CA GLU A 373 18.49 5.63 15.40
C GLU A 373 18.44 4.17 14.90
N PRO A 374 17.26 3.56 14.62
CA PRO A 374 17.19 2.21 14.06
C PRO A 374 17.74 2.08 12.64
N LEU A 375 17.80 3.20 11.87
CA LEU A 375 18.31 3.21 10.50
C LEU A 375 19.84 3.29 10.46
N ALA A 376 20.48 3.88 11.48
CA ALA A 376 21.90 4.15 11.51
C ALA A 376 22.78 2.88 11.33
N PRO A 377 22.56 1.77 12.05
CA PRO A 377 23.31 0.53 11.85
C PRO A 377 23.19 -0.05 10.43
N GLU A 378 22.03 0.13 9.81
CA GLU A 378 21.80 -0.37 8.45
C GLU A 378 22.52 0.51 7.40
N ILE A 379 22.59 1.81 7.63
CA ILE A 379 23.36 2.71 6.78
C ILE A 379 24.85 2.36 6.91
N THR A 380 25.39 2.17 8.10
CA THR A 380 26.82 1.82 8.28
C THR A 380 27.16 0.46 7.66
N ALA A 381 26.23 -0.50 7.70
CA ALA A 381 26.42 -1.82 7.12
C ALA A 381 26.29 -1.84 5.58
N HIS A 382 25.29 -1.12 5.02
CA HIS A 382 24.87 -1.27 3.64
C HIS A 382 25.17 -0.08 2.73
N VAL A 383 25.66 1.05 3.25
CA VAL A 383 25.94 2.26 2.48
C VAL A 383 27.43 2.55 2.46
N LYS A 384 27.95 2.96 1.32
CA LYS A 384 29.35 3.37 1.14
C LYS A 384 29.52 4.88 0.92
N ASN A 385 28.44 5.59 0.60
CA ASN A 385 28.40 7.04 0.50
C ASN A 385 26.95 7.49 0.77
N LEU A 386 26.76 8.48 1.62
CA LEU A 386 25.45 8.99 2.03
C LEU A 386 25.30 10.44 1.57
N VAL A 387 24.30 10.69 0.73
CA VAL A 387 23.91 12.02 0.29
C VAL A 387 22.59 12.39 0.95
N LEU A 388 22.60 13.44 1.74
CA LEU A 388 21.47 13.90 2.54
C LEU A 388 20.84 15.16 1.96
N MET A 389 19.51 15.24 2.00
CA MET A 389 18.75 16.40 1.57
C MET A 389 17.52 16.66 2.44
N GLY A 390 16.95 17.86 2.36
CA GLY A 390 15.72 18.23 3.08
C GLY A 390 15.88 18.35 4.59
N ALA A 391 14.76 18.60 5.27
CA ALA A 391 14.72 18.97 6.69
C ALA A 391 15.26 17.90 7.64
N THR A 392 15.18 16.62 7.27
CA THR A 392 15.66 15.51 8.13
C THR A 392 17.12 15.12 7.91
N GLY A 393 17.80 15.67 6.89
CA GLY A 393 19.21 15.39 6.63
C GLY A 393 20.10 15.49 7.87
N PRO A 394 20.09 16.59 8.65
CA PRO A 394 20.90 16.73 9.85
C PRO A 394 20.56 15.69 10.96
N ARG A 395 19.30 15.26 11.04
CA ARG A 395 18.89 14.25 12.04
C ARG A 395 19.38 12.85 11.66
N ILE A 396 19.31 12.51 10.36
CA ILE A 396 19.87 11.24 9.86
C ILE A 396 21.39 11.22 10.06
N GLU A 397 22.09 12.31 9.70
CA GLU A 397 23.52 12.42 9.92
C GLU A 397 23.89 12.24 11.39
N LYS A 398 23.18 12.92 12.31
CA LYS A 398 23.40 12.78 13.73
C LYS A 398 23.29 11.32 14.17
N ALA A 399 22.20 10.64 13.80
CA ALA A 399 22.00 9.23 14.18
C ALA A 399 23.12 8.33 13.62
N VAL A 400 23.54 8.54 12.36
CA VAL A 400 24.62 7.78 11.73
C VAL A 400 25.97 8.02 12.42
N ARG A 401 26.30 9.27 12.76
CA ARG A 401 27.56 9.60 13.47
C ARG A 401 27.60 9.07 14.90
N GLU A 402 26.46 8.88 15.53
CA GLU A 402 26.32 8.29 16.87
C GLU A 402 26.38 6.74 16.85
N ASP A 403 26.31 6.09 15.70
CA ASP A 403 26.45 4.64 15.57
C ASP A 403 27.89 4.18 15.89
N PRO A 404 28.08 3.18 16.76
CA PRO A 404 29.42 2.71 17.14
C PRO A 404 30.27 2.19 15.97
N ASN A 405 29.65 1.78 14.88
CA ASN A 405 30.34 1.25 13.70
C ASN A 405 30.60 2.34 12.62
N PHE A 406 30.21 3.58 12.87
CA PHE A 406 30.42 4.66 11.91
C PHE A 406 31.91 4.95 11.72
N ASN A 407 32.33 4.99 10.46
CA ASN A 407 33.69 5.39 10.06
C ASN A 407 33.58 6.36 8.88
N GLU A 408 33.96 7.62 9.11
CA GLU A 408 33.83 8.68 8.10
C GLU A 408 34.67 8.42 6.84
N ALA A 409 35.78 7.69 6.96
CA ALA A 409 36.61 7.32 5.81
C ALA A 409 35.95 6.27 4.92
N GLU A 410 35.08 5.41 5.49
CA GLU A 410 34.37 4.36 4.77
C GLU A 410 32.95 4.77 4.35
N LEU A 411 32.37 5.77 5.03
CA LEU A 411 31.03 6.29 4.80
C LEU A 411 31.04 7.82 4.79
N PRO A 412 31.55 8.46 3.74
CA PRO A 412 31.46 9.90 3.58
C PRO A 412 30.01 10.37 3.53
N ILE A 413 29.70 11.48 4.21
CA ILE A 413 28.39 12.12 4.26
C ILE A 413 28.46 13.47 3.54
N GLN A 414 27.54 13.72 2.62
CA GLN A 414 27.43 14.93 1.83
C GLN A 414 26.03 15.50 1.93
N HIS A 415 25.89 16.82 1.77
CA HIS A 415 24.59 17.49 1.79
C HIS A 415 24.28 18.11 0.42
N ALA A 416 23.03 17.96 -0.01
CA ALA A 416 22.51 18.51 -1.24
C ALA A 416 21.32 19.44 -0.97
N ASP A 417 21.23 20.53 -1.75
CA ASP A 417 20.16 21.52 -1.63
C ASP A 417 18.87 21.10 -2.35
N ASN A 418 18.99 20.22 -3.35
CA ASN A 418 17.89 19.73 -4.17
C ASN A 418 18.22 18.38 -4.81
N MET A 419 17.26 17.77 -5.51
CA MET A 419 17.43 16.46 -6.15
C MET A 419 18.51 16.43 -7.24
N GLN A 420 18.62 17.49 -8.05
CA GLN A 420 19.65 17.59 -9.08
C GLN A 420 21.06 17.51 -8.44
N HIS A 421 21.30 18.34 -7.43
CA HIS A 421 22.56 18.35 -6.69
C HIS A 421 22.83 17.01 -5.98
N ALA A 422 21.80 16.37 -5.42
CA ALA A 422 21.93 15.05 -4.79
C ALA A 422 22.37 13.97 -5.79
N VAL A 423 21.79 13.94 -6.98
CA VAL A 423 22.18 13.00 -8.05
C VAL A 423 23.60 13.28 -8.55
N GLU A 424 24.00 14.55 -8.68
CA GLU A 424 25.35 14.95 -9.08
C GLU A 424 26.40 14.49 -8.07
N LEU A 425 26.19 14.72 -6.78
CA LEU A 425 27.06 14.25 -5.70
C LEU A 425 27.17 12.73 -5.67
N ALA A 426 26.03 12.04 -5.76
CA ALA A 426 26.00 10.57 -5.78
C ALA A 426 26.76 10.01 -7.01
N ARG A 427 26.59 10.62 -8.19
CA ARG A 427 27.31 10.23 -9.41
C ARG A 427 28.82 10.47 -9.30
N ALA A 428 29.22 11.59 -8.72
CA ALA A 428 30.64 11.96 -8.61
C ALA A 428 31.47 10.96 -7.79
N CYS A 429 30.87 10.25 -6.84
CA CYS A 429 31.53 9.22 -6.04
C CYS A 429 31.31 7.78 -6.57
N ALA A 430 30.49 7.60 -7.59
CA ALA A 430 30.17 6.28 -8.14
C ALA A 430 31.25 5.76 -9.09
N LYS A 431 31.42 4.44 -9.13
CA LYS A 431 32.29 3.70 -10.06
C LYS A 431 31.46 2.65 -10.81
N PRO A 432 31.91 2.18 -11.99
CA PRO A 432 31.25 1.08 -12.69
C PRO A 432 31.03 -0.12 -11.75
N GLY A 433 29.81 -0.67 -11.74
CA GLY A 433 29.35 -1.71 -10.83
C GLY A 433 28.58 -1.20 -9.61
N ASP A 434 28.62 0.11 -9.34
CA ASP A 434 27.92 0.69 -8.19
C ASP A 434 26.40 0.84 -8.40
N ILE A 435 25.72 0.95 -7.27
CA ILE A 435 24.29 1.23 -7.20
C ILE A 435 24.09 2.58 -6.52
N ILE A 436 23.32 3.47 -7.16
CA ILE A 436 22.78 4.69 -6.59
C ILE A 436 21.28 4.47 -6.34
N ILE A 437 20.83 4.70 -5.11
CA ILE A 437 19.42 4.56 -4.75
C ILE A 437 18.89 5.82 -4.07
N LEU A 438 17.75 6.32 -4.56
CA LEU A 438 16.90 7.25 -3.82
C LEU A 438 16.01 6.43 -2.89
N SER A 439 16.29 6.38 -1.58
CA SER A 439 15.43 5.79 -0.55
C SER A 439 15.40 6.72 0.68
N PRO A 440 14.45 7.65 0.70
CA PRO A 440 14.55 8.86 1.51
C PRO A 440 14.45 8.68 3.02
N ALA A 441 13.89 7.58 3.52
CA ALA A 441 13.55 7.38 4.93
C ALA A 441 12.63 8.45 5.54
N SER A 442 12.15 9.38 4.73
CA SER A 442 11.39 10.58 5.11
C SER A 442 10.29 10.89 4.11
N ALA A 443 9.22 11.54 4.56
CA ALA A 443 8.21 12.06 3.66
C ALA A 443 8.80 13.11 2.69
N SER A 444 8.01 13.60 1.77
CA SER A 444 8.46 14.51 0.71
C SER A 444 7.97 15.94 0.89
N PHE A 445 7.10 16.21 1.85
CA PHE A 445 6.27 17.42 1.94
C PHE A 445 7.03 18.73 2.19
N ASP A 446 8.34 18.68 2.44
CA ASP A 446 9.22 19.86 2.53
C ASP A 446 9.63 20.41 1.15
N LEU A 447 9.81 19.52 0.16
CA LEU A 447 10.28 19.88 -1.17
C LEU A 447 9.29 19.46 -2.29
N TYR A 448 8.37 18.54 -2.02
CA TYR A 448 7.45 17.97 -3.00
C TYR A 448 6.06 17.74 -2.41
N PRO A 449 4.97 17.85 -3.20
CA PRO A 449 3.62 17.61 -2.73
C PRO A 449 3.37 16.13 -2.33
N ASN A 450 4.10 15.18 -2.91
CA ASN A 450 4.02 13.76 -2.59
C ASN A 450 5.30 13.01 -3.05
N PHE A 451 5.40 11.73 -2.68
CA PHE A 451 6.55 10.89 -3.02
C PHE A 451 6.60 10.54 -4.51
N GLU A 452 5.47 10.52 -5.21
CA GLU A 452 5.41 10.24 -6.65
C GLU A 452 6.07 11.37 -7.44
N VAL A 453 5.80 12.64 -7.10
CA VAL A 453 6.44 13.79 -7.73
C VAL A 453 7.94 13.76 -7.48
N ARG A 454 8.39 13.50 -6.26
CA ARG A 454 9.80 13.33 -5.91
C ARG A 454 10.46 12.22 -6.75
N GLY A 455 9.82 11.08 -6.84
CA GLY A 455 10.34 9.94 -7.59
C GLY A 455 10.39 10.18 -9.10
N ARG A 456 9.40 10.88 -9.68
CA ARG A 456 9.39 11.25 -11.10
C ARG A 456 10.49 12.27 -11.43
N GLU A 457 10.76 13.24 -10.55
CA GLU A 457 11.86 14.18 -10.72
C GLU A 457 13.20 13.46 -10.70
N PHE A 458 13.45 12.57 -9.72
CA PHE A 458 14.65 11.74 -9.70
C PHE A 458 14.83 10.97 -11.02
N LYS A 459 13.78 10.31 -11.51
CA LYS A 459 13.80 9.58 -12.80
C LYS A 459 14.12 10.50 -13.97
N SER A 460 13.52 11.68 -14.00
CA SER A 460 13.76 12.67 -15.06
C SER A 460 15.21 13.13 -15.09
N ILE A 461 15.79 13.46 -13.93
CA ILE A 461 17.18 13.87 -13.79
C ILE A 461 18.11 12.73 -14.23
N VAL A 462 17.90 11.52 -13.70
CA VAL A 462 18.75 10.36 -14.04
C VAL A 462 18.69 10.04 -15.54
N ASN A 463 17.51 10.12 -16.16
CA ASN A 463 17.37 9.88 -17.60
C ASN A 463 17.99 10.98 -18.47
N ALA A 464 18.12 12.20 -17.96
CA ALA A 464 18.76 13.31 -18.64
C ALA A 464 20.30 13.33 -18.53
N LEU A 465 20.90 12.52 -17.63
CA LEU A 465 22.36 12.41 -17.49
C LEU A 465 23.01 11.97 -18.81
N LYS A 466 24.17 12.56 -19.11
CA LYS A 466 24.97 12.25 -20.31
C LYS A 466 26.20 11.45 -19.93
#